data_5c718e708cad139e5d7a120d1a876d35
#
_entry.id   5c718e708cad139e5d7a120d1a876d35
#
_cell.length_a   1.000
_cell.length_b   1.000
_cell.length_c   1.000
_cell.angle_alpha   90.00
_cell.angle_beta   90.00
_cell.angle_gamma   90.00
#
_symmetry.space_group_name_H-M   'P 1'
#
loop_
_entity.id
_entity.type
_entity.pdbx_description
1 polymer ?
#
loop_
_entity_poly.entity_id
_entity_poly.type
_entity_poly.pdbx_seq_one_letter_code
_entity_poly.pdbx_strand_id
1 'polypeptide(L)'
;MKEGGYSDSGSDLAYELKKNGYNLITPVENPDEKNNIDWVFGDDEEGITKAINMGADVLWLNTVLYDGHPIEKYIGKVKVIGQKCSDVQTYDDQYYTNHILLEHGLDIVNDVSVKSADEYNGDFPCVIKPIRGRGSQGVSVIENKEQLDKVINKLVADKIYGSEFMIEPYLDGEKPYAVQKGKYI
;
A
#
# COMPACT_ATOMS: atom_id res chain seq x y z
N MET A 1 -3.95 9.40 -1.84
CA MET A 1 -2.57 8.99 -1.56
C MET A 1 -1.89 10.14 -0.80
N LYS A 2 -0.98 9.83 0.13
CA LYS A 2 -0.17 10.85 0.80
C LYS A 2 0.61 11.63 -0.26
N GLU A 3 0.66 12.95 -0.19
CA GLU A 3 1.48 13.76 -1.09
C GLU A 3 2.93 13.31 -0.97
N GLY A 4 3.60 13.07 -2.10
CA GLY A 4 4.95 12.49 -2.12
C GLY A 4 5.01 10.95 -2.04
N GLY A 5 3.88 10.25 -1.92
CA GLY A 5 3.82 8.78 -1.94
C GLY A 5 4.67 8.13 -0.86
N TYR A 6 5.56 7.25 -1.27
CA TYR A 6 6.52 6.54 -0.41
C TYR A 6 7.94 7.15 -0.47
N SER A 7 8.07 8.41 -0.86
CA SER A 7 9.37 9.07 -0.99
C SER A 7 10.12 9.15 0.34
N ASP A 8 9.42 9.23 1.46
CA ASP A 8 10.01 9.21 2.81
C ASP A 8 10.72 7.89 3.11
N SER A 9 10.04 6.77 2.97
CA SER A 9 10.64 5.45 3.22
C SER A 9 11.67 5.07 2.14
N GLY A 10 11.47 5.50 0.90
CA GLY A 10 12.44 5.32 -0.17
C GLY A 10 13.74 6.09 0.07
N SER A 11 13.65 7.33 0.56
CA SER A 11 14.81 8.15 0.89
C SER A 11 15.59 7.60 2.10
N ASP A 12 14.88 7.11 3.13
CA ASP A 12 15.52 6.46 4.28
C ASP A 12 16.33 5.23 3.85
N LEU A 13 15.75 4.39 2.97
CA LEU A 13 16.44 3.24 2.40
C LEU A 13 17.67 3.66 1.59
N ALA A 14 17.51 4.65 0.70
CA ALA A 14 18.57 5.16 -0.14
C ALA A 14 19.72 5.74 0.70
N TYR A 15 19.39 6.51 1.73
CA TYR A 15 20.36 7.06 2.67
C TYR A 15 21.19 5.96 3.36
N GLU A 16 20.52 4.94 3.91
CA GLU A 16 21.22 3.84 4.59
C GLU A 16 22.06 2.99 3.62
N LEU A 17 21.62 2.77 2.39
CA LEU A 17 22.43 2.11 1.36
C LEU A 17 23.70 2.92 1.04
N LYS A 18 23.59 4.22 0.82
CA LYS A 18 24.73 5.11 0.54
C LYS A 18 25.71 5.14 1.71
N LYS A 19 25.21 5.24 2.94
CA LYS A 19 26.02 5.23 4.17
C LYS A 19 26.79 3.93 4.35
N ASN A 20 26.24 2.80 3.89
CA ASN A 20 26.89 1.49 3.92
C ASN A 20 27.78 1.23 2.69
N GLY A 21 28.06 2.23 1.88
CA GLY A 21 29.04 2.17 0.79
C GLY A 21 28.54 1.55 -0.50
N TYR A 22 27.21 1.37 -0.66
CA TYR A 22 26.66 0.94 -1.93
C TYR A 22 26.73 2.07 -2.97
N ASN A 23 26.99 1.70 -4.23
CA ASN A 23 26.94 2.65 -5.32
C ASN A 23 25.49 2.99 -5.65
N LEU A 24 25.07 4.18 -5.25
CA LEU A 24 23.69 4.66 -5.38
C LEU A 24 23.61 5.80 -6.38
N ILE A 25 22.69 5.70 -7.32
CA ILE A 25 22.32 6.78 -8.24
C ILE A 25 21.16 7.56 -7.63
N THR A 26 21.34 8.86 -7.46
CA THR A 26 20.32 9.76 -6.92
C THR A 26 19.94 10.84 -7.92
N PRO A 27 18.73 11.43 -7.88
CA PRO A 27 18.32 12.50 -8.81
C PRO A 27 19.23 13.71 -8.86
N VAL A 28 19.95 13.98 -7.77
CA VAL A 28 20.94 15.03 -7.61
C VAL A 28 22.25 14.44 -7.09
N GLU A 29 23.38 15.08 -7.42
CA GLU A 29 24.70 14.57 -7.04
C GLU A 29 24.95 14.58 -5.52
N ASN A 30 24.50 15.62 -4.84
CA ASN A 30 24.62 15.80 -3.40
C ASN A 30 23.24 15.95 -2.76
N PRO A 31 22.54 14.85 -2.46
CA PRO A 31 21.20 14.89 -1.92
C PRO A 31 21.19 15.46 -0.48
N ASP A 32 20.24 16.35 -0.20
CA ASP A 32 19.99 16.89 1.15
C ASP A 32 19.23 15.83 1.95
N GLU A 33 19.74 15.51 3.15
CA GLU A 33 19.11 14.55 4.08
C GLU A 33 17.69 14.94 4.48
N LYS A 34 17.32 16.21 4.35
CA LYS A 34 16.00 16.73 4.70
C LYS A 34 15.03 16.78 3.52
N ASN A 35 15.53 16.53 2.31
CA ASN A 35 14.73 16.57 1.10
C ASN A 35 14.60 15.18 0.46
N ASN A 36 13.50 14.49 0.76
CA ASN A 36 13.27 13.11 0.31
C ASN A 36 13.38 12.95 -1.21
N ILE A 37 12.94 13.94 -1.99
CA ILE A 37 12.95 13.85 -3.45
C ILE A 37 14.36 13.97 -4.08
N ASP A 38 15.36 14.36 -3.31
CA ASP A 38 16.76 14.34 -3.77
C ASP A 38 17.32 12.91 -3.80
N TRP A 39 16.68 11.99 -3.08
CA TRP A 39 17.14 10.61 -2.89
C TRP A 39 16.44 9.59 -3.77
N VAL A 40 15.23 9.88 -4.26
CA VAL A 40 14.41 8.94 -5.01
C VAL A 40 13.92 9.54 -6.31
N PHE A 41 13.91 8.72 -7.36
CA PHE A 41 13.31 9.09 -8.65
C PHE A 41 11.78 8.89 -8.59
N GLY A 42 11.05 9.63 -9.44
CA GLY A 42 9.65 9.34 -9.69
C GLY A 42 9.45 7.92 -10.23
N ASP A 43 8.32 7.33 -9.92
CA ASP A 43 7.92 6.00 -10.39
C ASP A 43 7.17 6.04 -11.73
N ASP A 44 7.18 7.18 -12.37
CA ASP A 44 6.69 7.40 -13.72
C ASP A 44 7.75 7.08 -14.80
N GLU A 45 7.36 7.14 -16.06
CA GLU A 45 8.25 6.84 -17.18
C GLU A 45 9.47 7.79 -17.26
N GLU A 46 9.29 9.06 -16.86
CA GLU A 46 10.35 10.05 -16.87
C GLU A 46 11.40 9.75 -15.80
N GLY A 47 10.96 9.51 -14.56
CA GLY A 47 11.85 9.20 -13.44
C GLY A 47 12.63 7.89 -13.65
N ILE A 48 11.95 6.83 -14.12
CA ILE A 48 12.58 5.55 -14.44
C ILE A 48 13.62 5.71 -15.55
N THR A 49 13.25 6.40 -16.64
CA THR A 49 14.17 6.65 -17.75
C THR A 49 15.38 7.47 -17.32
N LYS A 50 15.15 8.50 -16.50
CA LYS A 50 16.24 9.33 -15.95
C LYS A 50 17.22 8.51 -15.12
N ALA A 51 16.72 7.65 -14.22
CA ALA A 51 17.59 6.79 -13.41
C ALA A 51 18.46 5.88 -14.28
N ILE A 52 17.89 5.24 -15.30
CA ILE A 52 18.60 4.36 -16.23
C ILE A 52 19.65 5.14 -17.03
N ASN A 53 19.32 6.31 -17.56
CA ASN A 53 20.23 7.16 -18.33
C ASN A 53 21.39 7.70 -17.49
N MET A 54 21.19 7.83 -16.19
CA MET A 54 22.25 8.18 -15.23
C MET A 54 23.12 6.99 -14.83
N GLY A 55 22.84 5.79 -15.36
CA GLY A 55 23.66 4.60 -15.18
C GLY A 55 23.15 3.60 -14.15
N ALA A 56 21.88 3.69 -13.72
CA ALA A 56 21.29 2.69 -12.84
C ALA A 56 21.15 1.35 -13.60
N ASP A 57 21.80 0.31 -13.11
CA ASP A 57 21.71 -1.08 -13.60
C ASP A 57 20.78 -1.95 -12.73
N VAL A 58 20.36 -1.42 -11.59
CA VAL A 58 19.35 -2.01 -10.70
C VAL A 58 18.37 -0.93 -10.27
N LEU A 59 17.07 -1.23 -10.37
CA LEU A 59 16.00 -0.40 -9.83
C LEU A 59 15.38 -1.09 -8.63
N TRP A 60 15.42 -0.43 -7.48
CA TRP A 60 14.72 -0.88 -6.29
C TRP A 60 13.40 -0.13 -6.16
N LEU A 61 12.30 -0.85 -6.30
CA LEU A 61 10.96 -0.27 -6.29
C LEU A 61 10.45 -0.11 -4.86
N ASN A 62 10.14 1.13 -4.48
CA ASN A 62 9.47 1.47 -3.23
C ASN A 62 8.20 2.27 -3.55
N THR A 63 7.29 1.65 -4.27
CA THR A 63 6.05 2.25 -4.77
C THR A 63 4.93 1.22 -4.84
N VAL A 64 3.73 1.70 -5.12
CA VAL A 64 2.56 0.84 -5.38
C VAL A 64 2.54 0.45 -6.84
N LEU A 65 2.73 -0.82 -7.10
CA LEU A 65 2.66 -1.38 -8.45
C LEU A 65 1.19 -1.70 -8.84
N TYR A 66 0.93 -1.67 -10.13
CA TYR A 66 -0.37 -2.03 -10.74
C TYR A 66 -0.14 -2.49 -12.18
N ASP A 67 -1.10 -3.18 -12.77
CA ASP A 67 -1.03 -3.57 -14.18
C ASP A 67 -0.95 -2.34 -15.08
N GLY A 68 0.04 -2.32 -15.97
CA GLY A 68 0.34 -1.17 -16.83
C GLY A 68 1.25 -0.12 -16.17
N HIS A 69 1.84 -0.42 -15.00
CA HIS A 69 2.84 0.46 -14.39
C HIS A 69 4.04 0.67 -15.36
N PRO A 70 4.57 1.90 -15.49
CA PRO A 70 5.67 2.20 -16.42
C PRO A 70 6.88 1.28 -16.32
N ILE A 71 7.16 0.71 -15.14
CA ILE A 71 8.27 -0.24 -14.93
C ILE A 71 8.19 -1.48 -15.83
N GLU A 72 6.99 -1.89 -16.26
CA GLU A 72 6.82 -3.08 -17.09
C GLU A 72 7.58 -2.99 -18.42
N LYS A 73 7.76 -1.78 -18.96
CA LYS A 73 8.53 -1.53 -20.17
C LYS A 73 10.03 -1.85 -20.03
N TYR A 74 10.51 -1.89 -18.80
CA TYR A 74 11.92 -2.04 -18.46
C TYR A 74 12.27 -3.41 -17.86
N ILE A 75 11.26 -4.23 -17.53
CA ILE A 75 11.47 -5.61 -17.07
C ILE A 75 12.24 -6.40 -18.14
N GLY A 76 13.34 -7.03 -17.74
CA GLY A 76 14.25 -7.74 -18.63
C GLY A 76 15.31 -6.85 -19.32
N LYS A 77 15.21 -5.51 -19.22
CA LYS A 77 16.21 -4.58 -19.73
C LYS A 77 17.13 -4.06 -18.62
N VAL A 78 16.62 -3.94 -17.41
CA VAL A 78 17.33 -3.57 -16.19
C VAL A 78 16.94 -4.54 -15.09
N LYS A 79 17.80 -4.76 -14.11
CA LYS A 79 17.47 -5.59 -12.94
C LYS A 79 16.47 -4.82 -12.05
N VAL A 80 15.44 -5.51 -11.58
CA VAL A 80 14.41 -4.90 -10.71
C VAL A 80 14.35 -5.66 -9.40
N ILE A 81 14.44 -4.94 -8.29
CA ILE A 81 14.14 -5.44 -6.95
C ILE A 81 12.75 -4.92 -6.60
N GLY A 82 11.79 -5.83 -6.49
CA GLY A 82 10.39 -5.52 -6.25
C GLY A 82 9.48 -6.67 -6.63
N GLN A 83 8.19 -6.47 -6.45
CA GLN A 83 7.16 -7.42 -6.83
C GLN A 83 6.82 -7.26 -8.32
N LYS A 84 6.12 -8.25 -8.89
CA LYS A 84 5.54 -8.10 -10.23
C LYS A 84 4.26 -7.28 -10.15
N CYS A 85 4.01 -6.46 -11.16
CA CYS A 85 2.81 -5.62 -11.22
C CYS A 85 1.52 -6.45 -11.15
N SER A 86 1.46 -7.56 -11.88
CA SER A 86 0.33 -8.50 -11.86
C SER A 86 0.08 -9.12 -10.48
N ASP A 87 1.15 -9.47 -9.76
CA ASP A 87 1.02 -10.07 -8.43
C ASP A 87 0.48 -9.03 -7.43
N VAL A 88 1.00 -7.79 -7.50
CA VAL A 88 0.49 -6.69 -6.67
C VAL A 88 -0.97 -6.39 -7.01
N GLN A 89 -1.32 -6.32 -8.30
CA GLN A 89 -2.70 -6.11 -8.74
C GLN A 89 -3.65 -7.15 -8.17
N THR A 90 -3.21 -8.40 -8.07
CA THR A 90 -4.00 -9.51 -7.55
C THR A 90 -4.09 -9.46 -6.01
N TYR A 91 -2.93 -9.43 -5.33
CA TYR A 91 -2.86 -9.59 -3.88
C TYR A 91 -3.06 -8.30 -3.09
N ASP A 92 -3.13 -7.13 -3.73
CA ASP A 92 -3.59 -5.88 -3.10
C ASP A 92 -5.10 -5.87 -2.81
N ASP A 93 -5.83 -6.80 -3.38
CA ASP A 93 -7.20 -7.11 -3.03
C ASP A 93 -7.24 -7.87 -1.70
N GLN A 94 -7.59 -7.16 -0.61
CA GLN A 94 -7.55 -7.72 0.73
C GLN A 94 -8.58 -8.84 0.92
N TYR A 95 -9.75 -8.71 0.33
CA TYR A 95 -10.79 -9.73 0.39
C TYR A 95 -10.34 -11.02 -0.30
N TYR A 96 -9.81 -10.92 -1.52
CA TYR A 96 -9.24 -12.05 -2.26
C TYR A 96 -8.08 -12.69 -1.48
N THR A 97 -7.16 -11.87 -0.97
CA THR A 97 -5.98 -12.35 -0.24
C THR A 97 -6.38 -13.10 1.04
N ASN A 98 -7.35 -12.60 1.81
CA ASN A 98 -7.86 -13.27 2.99
C ASN A 98 -8.42 -14.66 2.65
N HIS A 99 -9.17 -14.78 1.57
CA HIS A 99 -9.73 -16.06 1.13
C HIS A 99 -8.65 -17.06 0.73
N ILE A 100 -7.62 -16.63 0.01
CA ILE A 100 -6.46 -17.49 -0.32
C ILE A 100 -5.75 -17.95 0.96
N LEU A 101 -5.53 -17.07 1.93
CA LEU A 101 -4.89 -17.43 3.19
C LEU A 101 -5.73 -18.44 3.99
N LEU A 102 -7.05 -18.26 4.02
CA LEU A 102 -7.98 -19.19 4.65
C LEU A 102 -7.96 -20.57 3.98
N GLU A 103 -7.96 -20.64 2.66
CA GLU A 103 -7.83 -21.88 1.89
C GLU A 103 -6.52 -22.62 2.19
N HIS A 104 -5.47 -21.90 2.57
CA HIS A 104 -4.18 -22.48 2.98
C HIS A 104 -4.11 -22.79 4.49
N GLY A 105 -5.24 -22.73 5.20
CA GLY A 105 -5.35 -23.13 6.61
C GLY A 105 -4.80 -22.11 7.61
N LEU A 106 -4.69 -20.85 7.20
CA LEU A 106 -4.35 -19.76 8.12
C LEU A 106 -5.61 -19.21 8.78
N ASP A 107 -5.53 -18.93 10.07
CA ASP A 107 -6.63 -18.31 10.82
C ASP A 107 -6.77 -16.85 10.39
N ILE A 108 -7.84 -16.57 9.68
CA ILE A 108 -8.19 -15.23 9.20
C ILE A 108 -9.53 -14.83 9.83
N VAL A 109 -9.65 -13.55 10.14
CA VAL A 109 -10.93 -12.98 10.58
C VAL A 109 -11.95 -13.14 9.45
N ASN A 110 -13.13 -13.67 9.79
CA ASN A 110 -14.21 -13.80 8.81
C ASN A 110 -14.59 -12.43 8.27
N ASP A 111 -14.55 -12.30 6.97
CA ASP A 111 -14.91 -11.08 6.27
C ASP A 111 -16.04 -11.34 5.27
N VAL A 112 -16.72 -10.27 4.92
CA VAL A 112 -17.73 -10.25 3.87
C VAL A 112 -17.52 -9.04 2.97
N SER A 113 -17.72 -9.24 1.68
CA SER A 113 -17.75 -8.13 0.72
C SER A 113 -19.18 -7.62 0.56
N VAL A 114 -19.36 -6.30 0.56
CA VAL A 114 -20.67 -5.64 0.43
C VAL A 114 -20.58 -4.42 -0.48
N LYS A 115 -21.68 -4.12 -1.17
CA LYS A 115 -21.88 -2.89 -1.96
C LYS A 115 -22.88 -1.93 -1.31
N SER A 116 -23.68 -2.43 -0.40
CA SER A 116 -24.67 -1.67 0.38
C SER A 116 -24.79 -2.20 1.79
N ALA A 117 -25.33 -1.38 2.70
CA ALA A 117 -25.57 -1.79 4.07
C ALA A 117 -26.60 -2.93 4.18
N ASP A 118 -27.49 -3.09 3.21
CA ASP A 118 -28.51 -4.13 3.20
C ASP A 118 -27.96 -5.53 2.95
N GLU A 119 -26.77 -5.63 2.37
CA GLU A 119 -26.09 -6.91 2.16
C GLU A 119 -25.42 -7.44 3.44
N TYR A 120 -25.22 -6.59 4.45
CA TYR A 120 -24.62 -6.99 5.70
C TYR A 120 -25.67 -7.46 6.72
N ASN A 121 -25.53 -8.70 7.15
CA ASN A 121 -26.42 -9.35 8.14
C ASN A 121 -25.65 -9.85 9.37
N GLY A 122 -24.42 -9.40 9.57
CA GLY A 122 -23.59 -9.76 10.72
C GLY A 122 -23.84 -8.87 11.94
N ASP A 123 -23.07 -9.15 12.98
CA ASP A 123 -23.15 -8.46 14.26
C ASP A 123 -22.43 -7.10 14.25
N PHE A 124 -22.79 -6.26 15.23
CA PHE A 124 -22.13 -5.00 15.53
C PHE A 124 -21.52 -5.05 16.94
N PRO A 125 -20.39 -4.36 17.22
CA PRO A 125 -19.65 -3.52 16.28
C PRO A 125 -18.87 -4.33 15.22
N CYS A 126 -18.71 -3.71 14.04
CA CYS A 126 -17.90 -4.27 12.96
C CYS A 126 -16.94 -3.20 12.39
N VAL A 127 -16.01 -3.61 11.55
CA VAL A 127 -15.09 -2.70 10.86
C VAL A 127 -15.36 -2.75 9.37
N ILE A 128 -15.63 -1.60 8.77
CA ILE A 128 -15.68 -1.47 7.31
C ILE A 128 -14.37 -0.87 6.79
N LYS A 129 -13.90 -1.38 5.66
CA LYS A 129 -12.71 -0.86 4.97
C LYS A 129 -12.83 -1.05 3.45
N PRO A 130 -12.15 -0.19 2.65
CA PRO A 130 -12.00 -0.43 1.23
C PRO A 130 -11.27 -1.75 0.99
N ILE A 131 -11.68 -2.51 -0.03
CA ILE A 131 -11.00 -3.76 -0.42
C ILE A 131 -9.54 -3.48 -0.81
N ARG A 132 -9.32 -2.35 -1.48
CA ARG A 132 -7.98 -1.83 -1.84
C ARG A 132 -7.75 -0.51 -1.13
N GLY A 133 -7.16 -0.58 0.06
CA GLY A 133 -6.91 0.59 0.90
C GLY A 133 -5.52 0.57 1.52
N ARG A 134 -5.01 1.73 1.89
CA ARG A 134 -3.69 1.89 2.51
C ARG A 134 -3.74 2.92 3.62
N GLY A 135 -2.86 2.75 4.62
CA GLY A 135 -2.70 3.73 5.70
C GLY A 135 -3.99 3.99 6.48
N SER A 136 -4.84 2.97 6.63
CA SER A 136 -6.13 3.05 7.34
C SER A 136 -7.12 4.07 6.74
N GLN A 137 -6.90 4.54 5.53
CA GLN A 137 -7.82 5.44 4.84
C GLN A 137 -9.13 4.71 4.52
N GLY A 138 -10.26 5.32 4.85
CA GLY A 138 -11.58 4.74 4.64
C GLY A 138 -11.97 3.64 5.64
N VAL A 139 -11.14 3.33 6.63
CA VAL A 139 -11.44 2.36 7.69
C VAL A 139 -12.29 3.02 8.78
N SER A 140 -13.35 2.36 9.19
CA SER A 140 -14.25 2.86 10.25
C SER A 140 -14.81 1.73 11.10
N VAL A 141 -14.89 1.95 12.40
CA VAL A 141 -15.66 1.10 13.31
C VAL A 141 -17.12 1.51 13.24
N ILE A 142 -17.99 0.54 13.12
CA ILE A 142 -19.43 0.71 12.88
C ILE A 142 -20.22 0.05 14.02
N GLU A 143 -21.05 0.83 14.70
CA GLU A 143 -21.81 0.40 15.86
C GLU A 143 -23.23 -0.12 15.52
N ASN A 144 -23.73 0.23 14.35
CA ASN A 144 -25.08 -0.16 13.92
C ASN A 144 -25.29 0.03 12.41
N LYS A 145 -26.39 -0.50 11.90
CA LYS A 145 -26.72 -0.48 10.46
C LYS A 145 -26.89 0.92 9.89
N GLU A 146 -27.45 1.87 10.65
CA GLU A 146 -27.64 3.26 10.19
C GLU A 146 -26.29 3.94 9.95
N GLN A 147 -25.32 3.70 10.83
CA GLN A 147 -23.96 4.21 10.66
C GLN A 147 -23.27 3.54 9.47
N LEU A 148 -23.48 2.22 9.27
CA LEU A 148 -22.94 1.50 8.12
C LEU A 148 -23.41 2.12 6.80
N ASP A 149 -24.71 2.37 6.67
CA ASP A 149 -25.28 3.00 5.47
C ASP A 149 -24.67 4.38 5.19
N LYS A 150 -24.56 5.23 6.22
CA LYS A 150 -23.93 6.56 6.09
C LYS A 150 -22.48 6.47 5.64
N VAL A 151 -21.71 5.53 6.17
CA VAL A 151 -20.28 5.38 5.84
C VAL A 151 -20.12 4.84 4.43
N ILE A 152 -20.89 3.83 4.02
CA ILE A 152 -20.85 3.30 2.64
C ILE A 152 -21.18 4.42 1.64
N ASN A 153 -22.28 5.15 1.87
CA ASN A 153 -22.68 6.24 0.98
C ASN A 153 -21.60 7.32 0.87
N LYS A 154 -20.91 7.64 1.95
CA LYS A 154 -19.78 8.56 1.95
C LYS A 154 -18.61 8.03 1.13
N LEU A 155 -18.18 6.78 1.37
CA LEU A 155 -17.05 6.15 0.66
C LEU A 155 -17.31 6.04 -0.84
N VAL A 156 -18.56 5.73 -1.24
CA VAL A 156 -18.99 5.72 -2.65
C VAL A 156 -18.93 7.11 -3.26
N ALA A 157 -19.40 8.14 -2.52
CA ALA A 157 -19.38 9.53 -2.99
C ALA A 157 -17.96 10.06 -3.20
N ASP A 158 -17.00 9.63 -2.40
CA ASP A 158 -15.59 10.01 -2.51
C ASP A 158 -14.93 9.48 -3.80
N LYS A 159 -15.50 8.47 -4.47
CA LYS A 159 -15.04 7.86 -5.75
C LYS A 159 -13.58 7.36 -5.76
N ILE A 160 -12.92 7.31 -4.61
CA ILE A 160 -11.52 6.92 -4.49
C ILE A 160 -11.39 5.40 -4.27
N TYR A 161 -12.39 4.81 -3.60
CA TYR A 161 -12.31 3.46 -3.06
C TYR A 161 -13.12 2.42 -3.85
N GLY A 162 -13.72 2.82 -4.98
CA GLY A 162 -14.64 1.95 -5.72
C GLY A 162 -16.02 1.87 -5.08
N SER A 163 -16.73 0.78 -5.35
CA SER A 163 -18.13 0.56 -4.89
C SER A 163 -18.33 -0.71 -4.08
N GLU A 164 -17.24 -1.35 -3.69
CA GLU A 164 -17.26 -2.61 -2.95
C GLU A 164 -16.32 -2.51 -1.75
N PHE A 165 -16.79 -2.92 -0.58
CA PHE A 165 -16.12 -2.74 0.69
C PHE A 165 -16.08 -4.06 1.45
N MET A 166 -15.07 -4.25 2.26
CA MET A 166 -14.93 -5.39 3.14
C MET A 166 -15.39 -5.03 4.54
N ILE A 167 -16.17 -5.92 5.17
CA ILE A 167 -16.59 -5.80 6.56
C ILE A 167 -16.03 -6.99 7.34
N GLU A 168 -15.44 -6.70 8.49
CA GLU A 168 -14.89 -7.67 9.44
C GLU A 168 -15.53 -7.46 10.82
N PRO A 169 -15.63 -8.50 11.68
CA PRO A 169 -15.94 -8.31 13.08
C PRO A 169 -14.95 -7.34 13.74
N TYR A 170 -15.45 -6.48 14.62
CA TYR A 170 -14.57 -5.69 15.47
C TYR A 170 -13.90 -6.60 16.51
N LEU A 171 -12.59 -6.66 16.49
CA LEU A 171 -11.82 -7.40 17.47
C LEU A 171 -11.52 -6.49 18.66
N ASP A 172 -12.22 -6.71 19.76
CA ASP A 172 -11.93 -6.04 21.02
C ASP A 172 -10.82 -6.79 21.74
N GLY A 173 -9.71 -6.11 22.00
CA GLY A 173 -8.52 -6.66 22.62
C GLY A 173 -7.74 -5.59 23.37
N GLU A 174 -6.73 -6.02 24.12
CA GLU A 174 -5.78 -5.08 24.70
C GLU A 174 -5.17 -4.22 23.57
N LYS A 175 -5.06 -2.91 23.82
CA LYS A 175 -4.46 -1.98 22.85
C LYS A 175 -3.09 -2.53 22.45
N PRO A 176 -2.80 -2.65 21.14
CA PRO A 176 -1.49 -3.10 20.70
C PRO A 176 -0.44 -2.18 21.32
N TYR A 177 0.60 -2.80 21.87
CA TYR A 177 1.72 -2.02 22.40
C TYR A 177 2.23 -1.10 21.30
N ALA A 178 2.32 0.19 21.61
CA ALA A 178 2.93 1.13 20.70
C ALA A 178 4.36 0.66 20.41
N VAL A 179 4.65 0.34 19.16
CA VAL A 179 6.02 -0.01 18.75
C VAL A 179 6.89 1.19 19.06
N GLN A 180 7.84 1.02 19.97
CA GLN A 180 8.76 2.08 20.30
C GLN A 180 9.61 2.38 19.05
N LYS A 181 9.64 3.63 18.63
CA LYS A 181 10.43 4.10 17.48
C LYS A 181 11.84 3.54 17.56
N GLY A 182 12.24 2.72 16.58
CA GLY A 182 13.58 2.14 16.49
C GLY A 182 13.79 0.79 17.18
N LYS A 183 12.75 0.11 17.67
CA LYS A 183 12.84 -1.28 18.11
C LYS A 183 11.79 -2.11 17.36
N TYR A 184 12.26 -2.80 16.34
CA TYR A 184 11.54 -3.93 15.76
C TYR A 184 11.96 -5.19 16.55
N ILE A 185 10.99 -5.92 17.04
CA ILE A 185 11.19 -7.24 17.62
C ILE A 185 11.02 -8.26 16.50
#